data_dff4bae151c5053d451d3dc4cb61fbef
#
_entry.id   dff4bae151c5053d451d3dc4cb61fbef
#
_cell.length_a   1.000
_cell.length_b   1.000
_cell.length_c   1.000
_cell.angle_alpha   90.00
_cell.angle_beta   90.00
_cell.angle_gamma   90.00
#
_symmetry.space_group_name_H-M   'P 1'
#
loop_
_entity.id
_entity.type
_entity.pdbx_description
1 polymer ?
#
loop_
_entity_poly.entity_id
_entity_poly.type
_entity_poly.pdbx_seq_one_letter_code
_entity_poly.pdbx_strand_id
1 'polypeptide(L)'
;MAIPRQARILSAAGAACVATLLSGCSRGPARVGQPAINPATAAAEALAAYDTNRDGRIAGTELDASPALKSALARLDANSDGGVSAEEIAERIRAWKAMKTGLASIRCQVTLDGKPLPGALVTFTPEPFLGGEVKTASGQTNQFGDAAPTVSEADKPDPTLPGGVHFGLFTVTVSKPANGRETIPERFNAKSTLGLEVSYDEPAIRDNNLAFRLKTADESKAPFSSR
;
A
#
# COMPACT_ATOMS: atom_id res chain seq x y z
N MET A 1 -22.37 79.60 61.01
CA MET A 1 -22.66 78.29 61.54
C MET A 1 -22.86 77.37 60.33
N ALA A 2 -21.80 76.73 59.90
CA ALA A 2 -21.78 76.03 58.65
C ALA A 2 -21.41 74.53 58.94
N ILE A 3 -22.22 73.62 58.43
CA ILE A 3 -22.12 72.21 58.61
C ILE A 3 -21.32 71.63 57.39
N PRO A 4 -20.25 70.89 57.58
CA PRO A 4 -19.52 70.32 56.43
C PRO A 4 -20.23 69.06 55.88
N ARG A 5 -20.32 68.99 54.57
CA ARG A 5 -20.76 67.81 53.81
C ARG A 5 -19.68 66.74 53.80
N GLN A 6 -20.01 65.54 54.23
CA GLN A 6 -19.20 64.36 54.10
C GLN A 6 -19.18 63.83 52.64
N ALA A 7 -17.98 63.66 52.07
CA ALA A 7 -17.79 63.01 50.81
C ALA A 7 -17.84 61.47 50.99
N ARG A 8 -18.70 60.81 50.23
CA ARG A 8 -18.78 59.36 50.14
C ARG A 8 -17.76 58.88 49.12
N ILE A 9 -16.78 58.12 49.57
CA ILE A 9 -15.85 57.41 48.71
C ILE A 9 -16.54 56.14 48.23
N LEU A 10 -16.81 56.00 46.93
CA LEU A 10 -17.25 54.77 46.28
C LEU A 10 -16.02 53.97 45.97
N SER A 11 -15.85 52.84 46.68
CA SER A 11 -14.89 51.79 46.30
C SER A 11 -15.42 51.01 45.10
N ALA A 12 -14.80 51.17 43.97
CA ALA A 12 -15.04 50.32 42.81
C ALA A 12 -14.21 49.01 42.98
N ALA A 13 -14.87 47.91 43.32
CA ALA A 13 -14.28 46.56 43.28
C ALA A 13 -14.15 46.12 41.81
N GLY A 14 -12.93 46.13 41.29
CA GLY A 14 -12.62 45.58 39.96
C GLY A 14 -12.66 44.07 39.98
N ALA A 15 -13.65 43.50 39.32
CA ALA A 15 -13.67 42.05 39.02
C ALA A 15 -12.71 41.75 37.89
N ALA A 16 -11.53 41.16 38.23
CA ALA A 16 -10.62 40.62 37.27
C ALA A 16 -11.17 39.29 36.71
N CYS A 17 -11.76 39.34 35.52
CA CYS A 17 -12.07 38.12 34.72
C CYS A 17 -10.76 37.49 34.27
N VAL A 18 -10.35 36.42 34.93
CA VAL A 18 -9.30 35.51 34.43
C VAL A 18 -9.91 34.68 33.30
N ALA A 19 -9.67 35.12 32.07
CA ALA A 19 -9.98 34.31 30.89
C ALA A 19 -8.94 33.19 30.79
N THR A 20 -9.26 32.00 31.30
CA THR A 20 -8.52 30.79 31.06
C THR A 20 -8.69 30.40 29.60
N LEU A 21 -7.67 30.67 28.77
CA LEU A 21 -7.54 30.14 27.42
C LEU A 21 -7.36 28.63 27.52
N LEU A 22 -8.44 27.86 27.40
CA LEU A 22 -8.42 26.45 27.15
C LEU A 22 -7.87 26.24 25.72
N SER A 23 -6.54 26.24 25.58
CA SER A 23 -5.87 25.74 24.39
C SER A 23 -6.14 24.23 24.31
N GLY A 24 -7.32 23.86 23.83
CA GLY A 24 -7.66 22.51 23.50
C GLY A 24 -6.74 22.03 22.39
N CYS A 25 -5.68 21.29 22.75
CA CYS A 25 -4.91 20.53 21.80
C CYS A 25 -5.84 19.45 21.19
N SER A 26 -6.56 19.76 20.12
CA SER A 26 -7.19 18.76 19.27
C SER A 26 -6.11 18.13 18.38
N ARG A 27 -5.14 17.43 18.98
CA ARG A 27 -4.39 16.44 18.24
C ARG A 27 -5.33 15.27 18.04
N GLY A 28 -5.97 15.23 16.88
CA GLY A 28 -6.61 14.01 16.41
C GLY A 28 -5.58 12.87 16.42
N PRO A 29 -6.02 11.59 16.42
CA PRO A 29 -5.10 10.48 16.39
C PRO A 29 -4.08 10.67 15.27
N ALA A 30 -2.80 10.43 15.57
CA ALA A 30 -1.72 10.53 14.60
C ALA A 30 -2.06 9.63 13.40
N ARG A 31 -2.16 10.22 12.22
CA ARG A 31 -2.43 9.47 10.98
C ARG A 31 -1.11 9.32 10.22
N VAL A 32 -0.87 8.12 9.71
CA VAL A 32 0.22 7.89 8.79
C VAL A 32 -0.04 8.72 7.53
N GLY A 33 0.90 9.61 7.19
CA GLY A 33 0.84 10.37 5.94
C GLY A 33 0.90 9.44 4.73
N GLN A 34 0.22 9.83 3.66
CA GLN A 34 0.33 9.12 2.40
C GLN A 34 1.67 9.41 1.72
N PRO A 35 2.22 8.45 0.94
CA PRO A 35 3.37 8.71 0.09
C PRO A 35 3.13 9.87 -0.88
N ALA A 36 4.13 10.72 -1.07
CA ALA A 36 4.03 11.88 -1.96
C ALA A 36 4.25 11.48 -3.43
N ILE A 37 3.40 10.60 -3.97
CA ILE A 37 3.45 10.18 -5.37
C ILE A 37 2.91 11.30 -6.25
N ASN A 38 3.69 11.72 -7.28
CA ASN A 38 3.19 12.60 -8.32
C ASN A 38 2.54 11.75 -9.43
N PRO A 39 1.22 11.86 -9.69
CA PRO A 39 0.53 10.98 -10.64
C PRO A 39 1.06 11.09 -12.07
N ALA A 40 1.36 12.31 -12.54
CA ALA A 40 1.83 12.52 -13.91
C ALA A 40 3.26 12.00 -14.12
N THR A 41 4.14 12.23 -13.13
CA THR A 41 5.52 11.73 -13.18
C THR A 41 5.54 10.20 -13.13
N ALA A 42 4.81 9.60 -12.21
CA ALA A 42 4.72 8.14 -12.09
C ALA A 42 4.17 7.48 -13.35
N ALA A 43 3.14 8.07 -13.96
CA ALA A 43 2.59 7.57 -15.21
C ALA A 43 3.60 7.65 -16.38
N ALA A 44 4.33 8.76 -16.50
CA ALA A 44 5.36 8.91 -17.52
C ALA A 44 6.52 7.92 -17.34
N GLU A 45 6.95 7.70 -16.09
CA GLU A 45 7.99 6.73 -15.75
C GLU A 45 7.54 5.28 -16.01
N ALA A 46 6.27 4.96 -15.76
CA ALA A 46 5.72 3.64 -16.07
C ALA A 46 5.75 3.35 -17.58
N LEU A 47 5.30 4.30 -18.41
CA LEU A 47 5.41 4.15 -19.88
C LEU A 47 6.86 4.07 -20.33
N ALA A 48 7.75 4.90 -19.78
CA ALA A 48 9.17 4.85 -20.14
C ALA A 48 9.81 3.48 -19.80
N ALA A 49 9.33 2.80 -18.76
CA ALA A 49 9.85 1.51 -18.32
C ALA A 49 9.27 0.32 -19.11
N TYR A 50 7.99 0.36 -19.48
CA TYR A 50 7.26 -0.81 -19.95
C TYR A 50 6.66 -0.70 -21.35
N ASP A 51 6.34 0.49 -21.85
CA ASP A 51 5.85 0.71 -23.23
C ASP A 51 7.03 0.61 -24.20
N THR A 52 7.33 -0.62 -24.64
CA THR A 52 8.48 -0.92 -25.49
C THR A 52 8.24 -0.59 -26.96
N ASN A 53 6.98 -0.67 -27.41
CA ASN A 53 6.58 -0.37 -28.79
C ASN A 53 6.28 1.11 -29.00
N ARG A 54 6.15 1.89 -27.91
CA ARG A 54 5.88 3.34 -27.88
C ARG A 54 4.54 3.72 -28.51
N ASP A 55 3.52 2.90 -28.29
CA ASP A 55 2.17 3.18 -28.75
C ASP A 55 1.34 4.01 -27.74
N GLY A 56 1.94 4.36 -26.58
CA GLY A 56 1.36 5.22 -25.55
C GLY A 56 0.61 4.45 -24.47
N ARG A 57 0.73 3.13 -24.43
CA ARG A 57 0.12 2.26 -23.41
C ARG A 57 0.95 1.01 -23.17
N ILE A 58 0.75 0.38 -22.03
CA ILE A 58 1.41 -0.87 -21.65
C ILE A 58 0.39 -1.99 -21.85
N ALA A 59 0.59 -2.84 -22.87
CA ALA A 59 -0.38 -3.84 -23.28
C ALA A 59 0.25 -5.18 -23.66
N GLY A 60 -0.55 -6.23 -23.74
CA GLY A 60 -0.11 -7.54 -24.22
C GLY A 60 1.10 -8.08 -23.46
N THR A 61 2.18 -8.37 -24.18
CA THR A 61 3.42 -8.93 -23.59
C THR A 61 4.21 -7.93 -22.73
N GLU A 62 3.95 -6.63 -22.87
CA GLU A 62 4.59 -5.60 -22.05
C GLU A 62 4.14 -5.69 -20.58
N LEU A 63 2.90 -6.12 -20.35
CA LEU A 63 2.38 -6.40 -19.01
C LEU A 63 3.13 -7.56 -18.32
N ASP A 64 3.78 -8.46 -19.07
CA ASP A 64 4.54 -9.55 -18.48
C ASP A 64 5.79 -9.04 -17.74
N ALA A 65 6.28 -7.86 -18.09
CA ALA A 65 7.40 -7.21 -17.41
C ALA A 65 7.02 -6.58 -16.07
N SER A 66 5.73 -6.30 -15.83
CA SER A 66 5.21 -5.80 -14.56
C SER A 66 4.04 -6.67 -14.07
N PRO A 67 4.31 -7.70 -13.26
CA PRO A 67 3.25 -8.51 -12.65
C PRO A 67 2.22 -7.69 -11.89
N ALA A 68 2.62 -6.56 -11.32
CA ALA A 68 1.74 -5.66 -10.59
C ALA A 68 0.73 -4.98 -11.51
N LEU A 69 1.16 -4.39 -12.63
CA LEU A 69 0.27 -3.82 -13.64
C LEU A 69 -0.66 -4.88 -14.22
N LYS A 70 -0.09 -6.05 -14.55
CA LYS A 70 -0.87 -7.17 -15.09
C LYS A 70 -1.98 -7.62 -14.15
N SER A 71 -1.70 -7.74 -12.85
CA SER A 71 -2.69 -8.15 -11.85
C SER A 71 -3.78 -7.11 -11.63
N ALA A 72 -3.45 -5.83 -11.81
CA ALA A 72 -4.35 -4.71 -11.62
C ALA A 72 -5.08 -4.27 -12.90
N LEU A 73 -4.80 -4.90 -14.06
CA LEU A 73 -5.29 -4.47 -15.36
C LEU A 73 -6.80 -4.18 -15.38
N ALA A 74 -7.60 -5.08 -14.83
CA ALA A 74 -9.06 -4.91 -14.82
C ALA A 74 -9.56 -3.66 -14.07
N ARG A 75 -8.71 -3.02 -13.24
CA ARG A 75 -9.03 -1.80 -12.51
C ARG A 75 -8.34 -0.57 -13.09
N LEU A 76 -7.21 -0.78 -13.75
CA LEU A 76 -6.46 0.28 -14.42
C LEU A 76 -7.05 0.63 -15.77
N ASP A 77 -7.39 -0.38 -16.57
CA ASP A 77 -7.97 -0.26 -17.91
C ASP A 77 -9.44 0.17 -17.83
N ALA A 78 -9.65 1.48 -17.72
CA ALA A 78 -10.98 2.06 -17.56
C ALA A 78 -11.79 2.06 -18.85
N ASN A 79 -11.12 2.11 -20.00
CA ASN A 79 -11.74 2.13 -21.31
C ASN A 79 -11.91 0.73 -21.93
N SER A 80 -11.35 -0.30 -21.27
CA SER A 80 -11.40 -1.72 -21.68
C SER A 80 -10.75 -1.99 -23.05
N ASP A 81 -9.64 -1.28 -23.35
CA ASP A 81 -8.88 -1.47 -24.60
C ASP A 81 -7.78 -2.55 -24.48
N GLY A 82 -7.61 -3.16 -23.32
CA GLY A 82 -6.65 -4.23 -23.03
C GLY A 82 -5.26 -3.74 -22.69
N GLY A 83 -5.07 -2.45 -22.44
CA GLY A 83 -3.81 -1.84 -22.05
C GLY A 83 -3.97 -0.86 -20.89
N VAL A 84 -2.88 -0.23 -20.50
CA VAL A 84 -2.86 0.80 -19.47
C VAL A 84 -2.12 2.03 -19.99
N SER A 85 -2.83 3.12 -20.17
CA SER A 85 -2.31 4.40 -20.60
C SER A 85 -1.73 5.22 -19.43
N ALA A 86 -0.99 6.29 -19.75
CA ALA A 86 -0.50 7.24 -18.73
C ALA A 86 -1.64 7.87 -17.93
N GLU A 87 -2.75 8.22 -18.58
CA GLU A 87 -3.88 8.85 -17.89
C GLU A 87 -4.55 7.89 -16.92
N GLU A 88 -4.71 6.63 -17.26
CA GLU A 88 -5.28 5.60 -16.41
C GLU A 88 -4.42 5.32 -15.17
N ILE A 89 -3.08 5.26 -15.34
CA ILE A 89 -2.15 5.17 -14.20
C ILE A 89 -2.28 6.40 -13.31
N ALA A 90 -2.27 7.58 -13.89
CA ALA A 90 -2.36 8.83 -13.13
C ALA A 90 -3.69 8.93 -12.38
N GLU A 91 -4.81 8.54 -13.01
CA GLU A 91 -6.14 8.53 -12.39
C GLU A 91 -6.20 7.54 -11.22
N ARG A 92 -5.61 6.34 -11.40
CA ARG A 92 -5.55 5.35 -10.33
C ARG A 92 -4.78 5.86 -9.11
N ILE A 93 -3.65 6.53 -9.32
CA ILE A 93 -2.87 7.14 -8.24
C ILE A 93 -3.68 8.26 -7.54
N ARG A 94 -4.43 9.07 -8.29
CA ARG A 94 -5.34 10.08 -7.72
C ARG A 94 -6.41 9.43 -6.84
N ALA A 95 -6.97 8.29 -7.28
CA ALA A 95 -7.95 7.54 -6.50
C ALA A 95 -7.36 7.02 -5.17
N TRP A 96 -6.14 6.47 -5.16
CA TRP A 96 -5.48 6.09 -3.90
C TRP A 96 -5.29 7.29 -2.97
N LYS A 97 -4.86 8.43 -3.51
CA LYS A 97 -4.69 9.67 -2.72
C LYS A 97 -6.00 10.15 -2.12
N ALA A 98 -7.12 10.00 -2.82
CA ALA A 98 -8.43 10.38 -2.34
C ALA A 98 -8.89 9.55 -1.13
N MET A 99 -8.41 8.31 -0.99
CA MET A 99 -8.72 7.44 0.15
C MET A 99 -8.05 7.89 1.47
N LYS A 100 -7.07 8.79 1.40
CA LYS A 100 -6.38 9.39 2.57
C LYS A 100 -5.81 8.36 3.55
N THR A 101 -5.36 7.21 3.05
CA THR A 101 -4.75 6.13 3.83
C THR A 101 -3.25 6.11 3.58
N GLY A 102 -2.45 6.17 4.64
CA GLY A 102 -0.99 6.07 4.53
C GLY A 102 -0.51 4.63 4.50
N LEU A 103 -1.01 3.80 5.42
CA LEU A 103 -0.71 2.37 5.50
C LEU A 103 -2.01 1.58 5.64
N ALA A 104 -2.15 0.50 4.88
CA ALA A 104 -3.23 -0.47 4.98
C ALA A 104 -2.76 -1.71 5.74
N SER A 105 -3.49 -2.12 6.76
CA SER A 105 -3.29 -3.43 7.38
C SER A 105 -3.90 -4.49 6.49
N ILE A 106 -3.06 -5.36 5.94
CA ILE A 106 -3.48 -6.45 5.08
C ILE A 106 -3.00 -7.79 5.65
N ARG A 107 -3.69 -8.85 5.30
CA ARG A 107 -3.30 -10.24 5.57
C ARG A 107 -3.35 -11.03 4.28
N CYS A 108 -2.44 -11.98 4.15
CA CYS A 108 -2.45 -12.90 3.03
C CYS A 108 -2.19 -14.33 3.52
N GLN A 109 -2.75 -15.31 2.81
CA GLN A 109 -2.44 -16.71 3.01
C GLN A 109 -1.56 -17.21 1.88
N VAL A 110 -0.53 -17.98 2.21
CA VAL A 110 0.36 -18.63 1.24
C VAL A 110 0.23 -20.13 1.34
N THR A 111 -0.03 -20.77 0.21
CA THR A 111 -0.03 -22.24 0.10
C THR A 111 0.92 -22.69 -1.00
N LEU A 112 1.53 -23.85 -0.81
CA LEU A 112 2.33 -24.54 -1.83
C LEU A 112 1.71 -25.92 -2.08
N ASP A 113 1.33 -26.19 -3.31
CA ASP A 113 0.63 -27.44 -3.71
C ASP A 113 -0.60 -27.74 -2.86
N GLY A 114 -1.34 -26.68 -2.51
CA GLY A 114 -2.58 -26.75 -1.72
C GLY A 114 -2.37 -26.89 -0.21
N LYS A 115 -1.13 -26.93 0.28
CA LYS A 115 -0.81 -27.00 1.71
C LYS A 115 -0.34 -25.65 2.22
N PRO A 116 -0.69 -25.25 3.46
CA PRO A 116 -0.13 -24.06 4.09
C PRO A 116 1.39 -24.05 4.01
N LEU A 117 1.99 -22.90 3.73
CA LEU A 117 3.44 -22.74 3.64
C LEU A 117 3.96 -21.95 4.86
N PRO A 118 4.32 -22.61 5.98
CA PRO A 118 4.84 -21.93 7.16
C PRO A 118 6.28 -21.48 6.98
N GLY A 119 6.66 -20.37 7.64
CA GLY A 119 8.03 -19.87 7.72
C GLY A 119 8.55 -19.27 6.40
N ALA A 120 7.68 -19.01 5.42
CA ALA A 120 8.05 -18.31 4.20
C ALA A 120 8.04 -16.79 4.42
N LEU A 121 9.00 -16.08 3.82
CA LEU A 121 9.01 -14.62 3.76
C LEU A 121 8.23 -14.19 2.52
N VAL A 122 7.20 -13.38 2.72
CA VAL A 122 6.43 -12.73 1.66
C VAL A 122 6.88 -11.29 1.60
N THR A 123 7.32 -10.82 0.43
CA THR A 123 7.81 -9.46 0.23
C THR A 123 7.00 -8.78 -0.86
N PHE A 124 6.54 -7.58 -0.59
CA PHE A 124 5.83 -6.67 -1.48
C PHE A 124 6.81 -5.57 -1.91
N THR A 125 7.34 -5.67 -3.12
CA THR A 125 8.25 -4.67 -3.68
C THR A 125 7.46 -3.73 -4.57
N PRO A 126 7.43 -2.42 -4.27
CA PRO A 126 6.66 -1.46 -5.06
C PRO A 126 7.24 -1.33 -6.46
N GLU A 127 6.38 -1.01 -7.42
CA GLU A 127 6.81 -0.66 -8.76
C GLU A 127 7.70 0.59 -8.72
N PRO A 128 8.84 0.60 -9.43
CA PRO A 128 9.83 1.68 -9.36
C PRO A 128 9.26 3.06 -9.70
N PHE A 129 8.32 3.13 -10.62
CA PHE A 129 7.68 4.37 -11.04
C PHE A 129 6.82 5.04 -9.95
N LEU A 130 6.50 4.33 -8.85
CA LEU A 130 5.81 4.93 -7.71
C LEU A 130 6.73 5.79 -6.84
N GLY A 131 8.03 5.76 -7.09
CA GLY A 131 9.04 6.54 -6.38
C GLY A 131 9.44 5.96 -5.02
N GLY A 132 10.48 6.54 -4.42
CA GLY A 132 11.08 6.06 -3.18
C GLY A 132 10.24 6.24 -1.91
N GLU A 133 9.10 6.93 -1.99
CA GLU A 133 8.19 7.13 -0.87
C GLU A 133 7.33 5.90 -0.57
N VAL A 134 7.02 5.09 -1.60
CA VAL A 134 6.35 3.80 -1.41
C VAL A 134 7.39 2.78 -1.00
N LYS A 135 7.24 2.23 0.20
CA LYS A 135 8.27 1.36 0.80
C LYS A 135 7.93 -0.11 0.61
N THR A 136 8.98 -0.93 0.53
CA THR A 136 8.86 -2.38 0.57
C THR A 136 8.25 -2.81 1.89
N ALA A 137 7.32 -3.77 1.82
CA ALA A 137 6.73 -4.38 3.00
C ALA A 137 6.99 -5.88 2.99
N SER A 138 7.18 -6.48 4.16
CA SER A 138 7.39 -7.92 4.25
C SER A 138 6.73 -8.51 5.49
N GLY A 139 6.47 -9.82 5.44
CA GLY A 139 5.93 -10.58 6.56
C GLY A 139 6.27 -12.05 6.45
N GLN A 140 6.51 -12.70 7.58
CA GLN A 140 6.76 -14.14 7.63
C GLN A 140 5.45 -14.89 7.86
N THR A 141 5.24 -16.00 7.16
CA THR A 141 4.07 -16.84 7.32
C THR A 141 4.14 -17.66 8.62
N ASN A 142 3.01 -17.74 9.31
CA ASN A 142 2.81 -18.58 10.50
C ASN A 142 2.59 -20.05 10.12
N GLN A 143 2.29 -20.89 11.11
CA GLN A 143 2.02 -22.32 10.92
C GLN A 143 0.85 -22.65 10.00
N PHE A 144 -0.07 -21.68 9.78
CA PHE A 144 -1.23 -21.82 8.89
C PHE A 144 -0.99 -21.21 7.51
N GLY A 145 0.23 -20.69 7.25
CA GLY A 145 0.57 -20.01 6.02
C GLY A 145 0.11 -18.55 5.96
N ASP A 146 -0.36 -17.97 7.07
CA ASP A 146 -0.83 -16.58 7.09
C ASP A 146 0.31 -15.63 7.40
N ALA A 147 0.37 -14.52 6.68
CA ALA A 147 1.29 -13.41 6.92
C ALA A 147 0.54 -12.07 7.00
N ALA A 148 1.12 -11.14 7.75
CA ALA A 148 0.70 -9.73 7.80
C ALA A 148 1.88 -8.85 7.39
N PRO A 149 2.08 -8.59 6.11
CA PRO A 149 3.19 -7.78 5.62
C PRO A 149 3.12 -6.35 6.15
N THR A 150 4.28 -5.79 6.49
CA THR A 150 4.41 -4.42 6.99
C THR A 150 5.72 -3.81 6.49
N VAL A 151 5.74 -2.50 6.30
CA VAL A 151 6.97 -1.74 6.11
C VAL A 151 7.91 -1.91 7.31
N SER A 152 9.21 -1.70 7.10
CA SER A 152 10.19 -1.80 8.20
C SER A 152 9.91 -0.75 9.29
N GLU A 153 10.38 -0.99 10.51
CA GLU A 153 10.25 0.00 11.59
C GLU A 153 10.92 1.35 11.25
N ALA A 154 12.00 1.31 10.46
CA ALA A 154 12.70 2.52 10.01
C ALA A 154 11.90 3.32 8.98
N ASP A 155 11.01 2.66 8.23
CA ASP A 155 10.16 3.27 7.21
C ASP A 155 8.79 3.70 7.76
N LYS A 156 8.49 3.39 9.01
CA LYS A 156 7.28 3.89 9.67
C LYS A 156 7.44 5.36 9.99
N PRO A 157 6.49 6.21 9.62
CA PRO A 157 6.54 7.64 9.94
C PRO A 157 6.42 7.91 11.45
N ASP A 158 5.86 6.98 12.21
CA ASP A 158 5.76 6.99 13.65
C ASP A 158 5.80 5.54 14.16
N PRO A 159 6.80 5.16 15.00
CA PRO A 159 6.93 3.80 15.53
C PRO A 159 5.73 3.34 16.38
N THR A 160 4.94 4.26 16.91
CA THR A 160 3.77 3.95 17.74
C THR A 160 2.54 3.56 16.92
N LEU A 161 2.55 3.83 15.60
CA LEU A 161 1.45 3.52 14.71
C LEU A 161 1.49 2.05 14.26
N PRO A 162 0.33 1.45 14.01
CA PRO A 162 0.27 0.12 13.42
C PRO A 162 1.03 0.06 12.11
N GLY A 163 1.71 -1.06 11.87
CA GLY A 163 2.33 -1.34 10.58
C GLY A 163 1.31 -1.64 9.50
N GLY A 164 1.78 -1.73 8.27
CA GLY A 164 0.97 -2.04 7.11
C GLY A 164 1.73 -1.83 5.82
N VAL A 165 1.01 -1.84 4.71
CA VAL A 165 1.54 -1.65 3.36
C VAL A 165 0.97 -0.36 2.78
N HIS A 166 1.76 0.42 2.06
CA HIS A 166 1.28 1.58 1.32
C HIS A 166 0.29 1.17 0.23
N PHE A 167 -0.60 2.07 -0.16
CA PHE A 167 -1.34 1.88 -1.39
C PHE A 167 -0.39 1.98 -2.58
N GLY A 168 -0.59 1.12 -3.56
CA GLY A 168 0.26 1.05 -4.74
C GLY A 168 0.21 -0.29 -5.45
N LEU A 169 1.08 -0.42 -6.43
CA LEU A 169 1.30 -1.61 -7.25
C LEU A 169 2.58 -2.30 -6.79
N PHE A 170 2.51 -3.61 -6.55
CA PHE A 170 3.61 -4.37 -5.98
C PHE A 170 3.84 -5.67 -6.75
N THR A 171 5.10 -5.94 -7.05
CA THR A 171 5.55 -7.30 -7.35
C THR A 171 5.72 -8.05 -6.04
N VAL A 172 5.11 -9.22 -5.92
CA VAL A 172 5.14 -10.04 -4.70
C VAL A 172 6.11 -11.19 -4.89
N THR A 173 7.01 -11.38 -3.93
CA THR A 173 7.90 -12.54 -3.90
C THR A 173 7.67 -13.39 -2.66
N VAL A 174 7.84 -14.70 -2.82
CA VAL A 174 7.77 -15.65 -1.71
C VAL A 174 9.10 -16.41 -1.66
N SER A 175 9.76 -16.39 -0.50
CA SER A 175 11.05 -17.02 -0.28
C SER A 175 11.00 -17.95 0.94
N LYS A 176 11.54 -19.14 0.80
CA LYS A 176 11.70 -20.07 1.91
C LYS A 176 12.98 -20.88 1.71
N PRO A 177 14.14 -20.34 2.09
CA PRO A 177 15.39 -21.07 2.00
C PRO A 177 15.44 -22.23 3.02
N ALA A 178 15.94 -23.38 2.59
CA ALA A 178 16.27 -24.52 3.43
C ALA A 178 17.68 -25.00 3.09
N ASN A 179 18.53 -25.21 4.09
CA ASN A 179 19.92 -25.63 3.94
C ASN A 179 20.72 -24.76 2.94
N GLY A 180 20.48 -23.43 2.99
CA GLY A 180 21.15 -22.46 2.10
C GLY A 180 20.65 -22.44 0.66
N ARG A 181 19.58 -23.16 0.33
CA ARG A 181 18.96 -23.17 -1.02
C ARG A 181 17.53 -22.70 -0.96
N GLU A 182 17.12 -21.91 -1.96
CA GLU A 182 15.72 -21.53 -2.13
C GLU A 182 14.89 -22.78 -2.50
N THR A 183 13.71 -22.91 -1.85
CA THR A 183 12.80 -24.03 -2.10
C THR A 183 11.57 -23.65 -2.93
N ILE A 184 11.36 -22.35 -3.11
CA ILE A 184 10.24 -21.82 -3.88
C ILE A 184 10.66 -21.66 -5.35
N PRO A 185 9.84 -22.09 -6.32
CA PRO A 185 10.14 -21.92 -7.74
C PRO A 185 10.43 -20.46 -8.12
N GLU A 186 11.38 -20.24 -9.03
CA GLU A 186 11.83 -18.90 -9.45
C GLU A 186 10.69 -17.98 -9.87
N ARG A 187 9.63 -18.51 -10.49
CA ARG A 187 8.45 -17.76 -10.93
C ARG A 187 7.60 -17.17 -9.77
N PHE A 188 7.94 -17.47 -8.53
CA PHE A 188 7.33 -16.89 -7.34
C PHE A 188 8.37 -16.18 -6.45
N ASN A 189 9.64 -16.17 -6.88
CA ASN A 189 10.78 -15.60 -6.18
C ASN A 189 11.57 -14.67 -7.10
N ALA A 190 12.75 -15.07 -7.59
CA ALA A 190 13.66 -14.23 -8.35
C ALA A 190 13.07 -13.72 -9.69
N LYS A 191 12.14 -14.46 -10.27
CA LYS A 191 11.39 -14.09 -11.50
C LYS A 191 9.89 -14.10 -11.21
N SER A 192 9.48 -13.41 -10.14
CA SER A 192 8.11 -13.49 -9.68
C SER A 192 7.14 -13.02 -10.75
N THR A 193 6.08 -13.80 -10.93
CA THR A 193 4.92 -13.46 -11.75
C THR A 193 3.72 -13.04 -10.88
N LEU A 194 3.93 -12.93 -9.57
CA LEU A 194 2.90 -12.50 -8.63
C LEU A 194 2.87 -10.99 -8.57
N GLY A 195 1.73 -10.41 -8.83
CA GLY A 195 1.47 -8.99 -8.69
C GLY A 195 0.28 -8.73 -7.78
N LEU A 196 0.25 -7.57 -7.19
CA LEU A 196 -0.87 -7.11 -6.36
C LEU A 196 -0.97 -5.59 -6.41
N GLU A 197 -2.17 -5.11 -6.55
CA GLU A 197 -2.51 -3.75 -6.16
C GLU A 197 -2.98 -3.74 -4.70
N VAL A 198 -2.36 -2.90 -3.87
CA VAL A 198 -2.82 -2.67 -2.51
C VAL A 198 -3.69 -1.42 -2.50
N SER A 199 -4.99 -1.63 -2.31
CA SER A 199 -6.00 -0.59 -2.12
C SER A 199 -7.24 -1.19 -1.46
N TYR A 200 -8.11 -0.38 -0.83
CA TYR A 200 -9.30 -0.92 -0.16
C TYR A 200 -10.40 -1.36 -1.13
N ASP A 201 -10.34 -0.96 -2.39
CA ASP A 201 -11.26 -1.42 -3.43
C ASP A 201 -10.76 -2.67 -4.19
N GLU A 202 -9.55 -3.16 -3.86
CA GLU A 202 -9.10 -4.49 -4.30
C GLU A 202 -9.95 -5.57 -3.63
N PRO A 203 -10.69 -6.39 -4.41
CA PRO A 203 -11.61 -7.36 -3.83
C PRO A 203 -10.97 -8.32 -2.83
N ALA A 204 -9.76 -8.82 -3.14
CA ALA A 204 -9.07 -9.76 -2.26
C ALA A 204 -8.70 -9.13 -0.91
N ILE A 205 -8.40 -7.83 -0.88
CA ILE A 205 -8.09 -7.08 0.34
C ILE A 205 -9.38 -6.70 1.07
N ARG A 206 -10.35 -6.13 0.35
CA ARG A 206 -11.65 -5.73 0.90
C ARG A 206 -12.38 -6.89 1.58
N ASP A 207 -12.35 -8.06 0.95
CA ASP A 207 -13.07 -9.25 1.40
C ASP A 207 -12.19 -10.12 2.33
N ASN A 208 -10.98 -9.66 2.68
CA ASN A 208 -9.99 -10.33 3.55
C ASN A 208 -9.71 -11.78 3.10
N ASN A 209 -9.59 -12.01 1.80
CA ASN A 209 -9.36 -13.31 1.19
C ASN A 209 -8.12 -13.37 0.29
N LEU A 210 -7.17 -12.44 0.47
CA LEU A 210 -5.93 -12.41 -0.28
C LEU A 210 -5.15 -13.70 -0.08
N ALA A 211 -4.89 -14.43 -1.17
CA ALA A 211 -4.21 -15.72 -1.13
C ALA A 211 -3.26 -15.91 -2.31
N PHE A 212 -2.03 -16.33 -2.01
CA PHE A 212 -1.04 -16.75 -2.99
C PHE A 212 -0.97 -18.29 -3.03
N ARG A 213 -1.53 -18.88 -4.09
CA ARG A 213 -1.59 -20.33 -4.28
C ARG A 213 -0.47 -20.76 -5.21
N LEU A 214 0.66 -21.16 -4.63
CA LEU A 214 1.84 -21.56 -5.36
C LEU A 214 1.73 -23.04 -5.76
N LYS A 215 2.33 -23.38 -6.91
CA LYS A 215 2.45 -24.75 -7.41
C LYS A 215 3.91 -25.06 -7.73
N THR A 216 4.42 -26.23 -7.37
CA THR A 216 5.76 -26.66 -7.79
C THR A 216 5.76 -27.03 -9.26
N ALA A 217 4.74 -27.70 -9.75
CA ALA A 217 4.59 -28.02 -11.17
C ALA A 217 4.30 -26.76 -11.98
N ASP A 218 4.92 -26.63 -13.13
CA ASP A 218 4.61 -25.60 -14.11
C ASP A 218 3.44 -26.09 -14.97
N GLU A 219 2.23 -25.58 -14.68
CA GLU A 219 1.01 -25.96 -15.40
C GLU A 219 1.06 -25.60 -16.89
N SER A 220 1.96 -24.67 -17.29
CA SER A 220 2.17 -24.34 -18.72
C SER A 220 2.86 -25.45 -19.50
N LYS A 221 3.50 -26.42 -18.81
CA LYS A 221 4.21 -27.58 -19.38
C LYS A 221 3.46 -28.90 -19.23
N ALA A 222 2.21 -28.87 -18.75
CA ALA A 222 1.39 -30.08 -18.69
C ALA A 222 1.17 -30.61 -20.12
N PRO A 223 1.54 -31.89 -20.42
CA PRO A 223 1.28 -32.45 -21.73
C PRO A 223 -0.24 -32.47 -21.95
N PHE A 224 -0.69 -32.01 -23.12
CA PHE A 224 -2.08 -32.17 -23.55
C PHE A 224 -2.45 -33.65 -23.42
N SER A 225 -3.25 -33.98 -22.40
CA SER A 225 -3.90 -35.29 -22.33
C SER A 225 -5.05 -35.26 -23.31
N SER A 226 -4.78 -35.73 -24.53
CA SER A 226 -5.85 -36.06 -25.47
C SER A 226 -6.68 -37.21 -24.88
N ARG A 227 -7.92 -36.93 -24.54
CA ARG A 227 -8.97 -37.91 -24.42
C ARG A 227 -9.84 -37.87 -25.67
#